data_ea8e361cb1d1feff3a7725adc0bef976
#
_entry.id   ea8e361cb1d1feff3a7725adc0bef976
#
_cell.length_a   1.000
_cell.length_b   1.000
_cell.length_c   1.000
_cell.angle_alpha   90.00
_cell.angle_beta   90.00
_cell.angle_gamma   90.00
#
_symmetry.space_group_name_H-M   'P 1'
#
loop_
_entity.id
_entity.type
_entity.pdbx_description
1 polymer ?
#
loop_
_entity_poly.entity_id
_entity_poly.type
_entity_poly.pdbx_seq_one_letter_code
_entity_poly.pdbx_strand_id
1 'polypeptide(L)'
;MGNANETYSAIFDLFTYWGYSMEAEPGKTLGEILQEALDTGNSSEVYYQTLNDAIKRYPELANAEFKSPSWQQGGRYHSETYACVFELPNGDNYIAYRGTDDGGWIDNGQGMTQESTLLQREASDYFDQMAEQYGWTESDNIYVTGHSKGGNKAQYVTLMSNHANLVDECHSFDGQGFSDEAIQSFKEKYGEEGYQEVLKKMYGYNGANDYVNPLGNTIIPKENIKYIDTVPN
;
A
#
# COMPACT_ATOMS: atom_id res chain seq x y z
N MET A 1 6.45 12.04 -17.94
CA MET A 1 6.13 10.61 -17.83
C MET A 1 6.16 10.30 -16.36
N GLY A 2 5.09 9.71 -15.79
CA GLY A 2 5.10 9.26 -14.39
C GLY A 2 6.19 8.21 -14.19
N ASN A 3 6.74 8.12 -12.99
CA ASN A 3 7.67 7.06 -12.61
C ASN A 3 6.95 5.72 -12.74
N ALA A 4 7.59 4.69 -13.29
CA ALA A 4 7.00 3.35 -13.43
C ALA A 4 6.51 2.82 -12.06
N ASN A 5 7.27 3.07 -10.99
CA ASN A 5 6.93 2.65 -9.63
C ASN A 5 5.61 3.25 -9.13
N GLU A 6 5.31 4.51 -9.47
CA GLU A 6 4.03 5.16 -9.18
C GLU A 6 2.86 4.41 -9.80
N THR A 7 2.98 4.10 -11.10
CA THR A 7 1.94 3.39 -11.85
C THR A 7 1.74 1.97 -11.33
N TYR A 8 2.82 1.24 -11.09
CA TYR A 8 2.75 -0.15 -10.59
C TYR A 8 2.20 -0.18 -9.16
N SER A 9 2.60 0.75 -8.32
CA SER A 9 2.05 0.93 -6.98
C SER A 9 0.54 1.12 -7.00
N ALA A 10 0.02 1.97 -7.90
CA ALA A 10 -1.43 2.18 -8.06
C ALA A 10 -2.16 0.91 -8.53
N ILE A 11 -1.56 0.15 -9.45
CA ILE A 11 -2.14 -1.10 -9.97
C ILE A 11 -2.20 -2.17 -8.88
N PHE A 12 -1.14 -2.37 -8.12
CA PHE A 12 -1.12 -3.37 -7.04
C PHE A 12 -2.01 -2.96 -5.85
N ASP A 13 -2.11 -1.68 -5.56
CA ASP A 13 -3.09 -1.19 -4.59
C ASP A 13 -4.53 -1.49 -5.04
N LEU A 14 -4.87 -1.16 -6.30
CA LEU A 14 -6.18 -1.47 -6.89
C LEU A 14 -6.51 -2.97 -6.78
N PHE A 15 -5.52 -3.85 -7.01
CA PHE A 15 -5.69 -5.30 -6.86
C PHE A 15 -6.17 -5.68 -5.47
N THR A 16 -5.75 -5.00 -4.40
CA THR A 16 -6.15 -5.36 -3.03
C THR A 16 -7.66 -5.30 -2.79
N TYR A 17 -8.37 -4.45 -3.54
CA TYR A 17 -9.83 -4.33 -3.46
C TYR A 17 -10.59 -5.44 -4.20
N TRP A 18 -9.93 -6.07 -5.17
CA TRP A 18 -10.54 -7.11 -5.99
C TRP A 18 -10.03 -8.52 -5.66
N GLY A 19 -8.74 -8.69 -5.42
CA GLY A 19 -8.10 -10.00 -5.22
C GLY A 19 -8.63 -10.77 -4.02
N TYR A 20 -9.09 -10.06 -2.97
CA TYR A 20 -9.73 -10.70 -1.82
C TYR A 20 -11.07 -11.34 -2.20
N SER A 21 -11.93 -10.62 -2.93
CA SER A 21 -13.25 -11.13 -3.36
C SER A 21 -13.13 -12.29 -4.35
N MET A 22 -12.02 -12.33 -5.09
CA MET A 22 -11.70 -13.39 -6.04
C MET A 22 -11.03 -14.61 -5.42
N GLU A 23 -10.73 -14.58 -4.11
CA GLU A 23 -9.96 -15.63 -3.43
C GLU A 23 -8.66 -15.98 -4.16
N ALA A 24 -7.97 -14.93 -4.70
CA ALA A 24 -6.76 -15.11 -5.49
C ALA A 24 -5.72 -15.98 -4.76
N GLU A 25 -5.16 -16.95 -5.47
CA GLU A 25 -4.22 -17.90 -4.90
C GLU A 25 -2.78 -17.37 -5.00
N PRO A 26 -2.02 -17.39 -3.88
CA PRO A 26 -0.60 -17.03 -3.92
C PRO A 26 0.21 -18.00 -4.79
N GLY A 27 1.28 -17.48 -5.41
CA GLY A 27 2.12 -18.21 -6.35
C GLY A 27 1.66 -18.11 -7.82
N LYS A 28 0.47 -17.53 -8.07
CA LYS A 28 0.02 -17.19 -9.42
C LYS A 28 0.52 -15.79 -9.81
N THR A 29 0.72 -15.58 -11.10
CA THR A 29 0.97 -14.25 -11.65
C THR A 29 -0.32 -13.46 -11.81
N LEU A 30 -0.22 -12.13 -11.87
CA LEU A 30 -1.38 -11.26 -12.13
C LEU A 30 -2.11 -11.66 -13.42
N GLY A 31 -1.34 -12.01 -14.47
CA GLY A 31 -1.93 -12.46 -15.74
C GLY A 31 -2.72 -13.75 -15.61
N GLU A 32 -2.23 -14.74 -14.84
CA GLU A 32 -2.93 -15.99 -14.57
C GLU A 32 -4.20 -15.76 -13.76
N ILE A 33 -4.16 -14.90 -12.73
CA ILE A 33 -5.34 -14.54 -11.92
C ILE A 33 -6.41 -13.86 -12.81
N LEU A 34 -6.02 -12.95 -13.69
CA LEU A 34 -6.96 -12.30 -14.61
C LEU A 34 -7.54 -13.28 -15.64
N GLN A 35 -6.74 -14.23 -16.15
CA GLN A 35 -7.24 -15.25 -17.07
C GLN A 35 -8.25 -16.17 -16.37
N GLU A 36 -7.98 -16.57 -15.14
CA GLU A 36 -8.90 -17.40 -14.35
C GLU A 36 -10.23 -16.67 -14.06
N ALA A 37 -10.16 -15.36 -13.77
CA ALA A 37 -11.35 -14.53 -13.61
C ALA A 37 -12.18 -14.47 -14.90
N LEU A 38 -11.53 -14.41 -16.06
CA LEU A 38 -12.20 -14.46 -17.36
C LEU A 38 -12.88 -15.80 -17.57
N ASP A 39 -12.20 -16.91 -17.30
CA ASP A 39 -12.67 -18.28 -17.50
C ASP A 39 -13.85 -18.63 -16.57
N THR A 40 -13.87 -18.03 -15.37
CA THR A 40 -14.94 -18.24 -14.37
C THR A 40 -16.08 -17.23 -14.46
N GLY A 41 -16.04 -16.29 -15.40
CA GLY A 41 -17.08 -15.28 -15.62
C GLY A 41 -17.05 -14.09 -14.66
N ASN A 42 -15.97 -13.91 -13.92
CA ASN A 42 -15.75 -12.81 -12.96
C ASN A 42 -15.05 -11.58 -13.59
N SER A 43 -15.14 -11.44 -14.91
CA SER A 43 -14.45 -10.39 -15.68
C SER A 43 -15.28 -9.12 -15.92
N SER A 44 -16.48 -9.04 -15.37
CA SER A 44 -17.38 -7.89 -15.59
C SER A 44 -17.15 -6.71 -14.63
N GLU A 45 -16.35 -6.89 -13.60
CA GLU A 45 -16.09 -5.86 -12.61
C GLU A 45 -15.14 -4.78 -13.14
N VAL A 46 -15.33 -3.53 -12.69
CA VAL A 46 -14.50 -2.38 -13.09
C VAL A 46 -13.02 -2.61 -12.73
N TYR A 47 -12.75 -3.22 -11.58
CA TYR A 47 -11.38 -3.56 -11.15
C TYR A 47 -10.70 -4.51 -12.14
N TYR A 48 -11.39 -5.58 -12.57
CA TYR A 48 -10.87 -6.50 -13.58
C TYR A 48 -10.52 -5.75 -14.88
N GLN A 49 -11.44 -4.93 -15.39
CA GLN A 49 -11.21 -4.19 -16.63
C GLN A 49 -9.97 -3.30 -16.53
N THR A 50 -9.83 -2.57 -15.44
CA THR A 50 -8.69 -1.67 -15.20
C THR A 50 -7.38 -2.46 -15.10
N LEU A 51 -7.35 -3.56 -14.37
CA LEU A 51 -6.17 -4.43 -14.24
C LEU A 51 -5.79 -5.07 -15.59
N ASN A 52 -6.79 -5.54 -16.33
CA ASN A 52 -6.58 -6.14 -17.66
C ASN A 52 -6.05 -5.12 -18.68
N ASP A 53 -6.50 -3.88 -18.63
CA ASP A 53 -5.97 -2.81 -19.47
C ASP A 53 -4.57 -2.39 -19.04
N ALA A 54 -4.26 -2.46 -17.74
CA ALA A 54 -2.93 -2.21 -17.22
C ALA A 54 -1.90 -3.22 -17.74
N ILE A 55 -2.19 -4.53 -17.71
CA ILE A 55 -1.27 -5.55 -18.23
C ILE A 55 -1.09 -5.49 -19.75
N LYS A 56 -2.09 -5.00 -20.49
CA LYS A 56 -1.93 -4.74 -21.93
C LYS A 56 -0.98 -3.57 -22.20
N ARG A 57 -1.03 -2.55 -21.35
CA ARG A 57 -0.18 -1.35 -21.47
C ARG A 57 1.23 -1.56 -20.93
N TYR A 58 1.36 -2.37 -19.88
CA TYR A 58 2.60 -2.71 -19.17
C TYR A 58 2.70 -4.24 -19.07
N PRO A 59 3.15 -4.92 -20.13
CA PRO A 59 3.10 -6.40 -20.19
C PRO A 59 3.89 -7.12 -19.09
N GLU A 60 4.91 -6.47 -18.51
CA GLU A 60 5.69 -7.00 -17.39
C GLU A 60 4.83 -7.23 -16.14
N LEU A 61 3.76 -6.45 -15.94
CA LEU A 61 2.83 -6.65 -14.82
C LEU A 61 2.08 -7.98 -14.89
N ALA A 62 1.88 -8.51 -16.11
CA ALA A 62 1.24 -9.82 -16.27
C ALA A 62 2.04 -10.94 -15.61
N ASN A 63 3.36 -10.77 -15.48
CA ASN A 63 4.27 -11.74 -14.88
C ASN A 63 4.59 -11.42 -13.40
N ALA A 64 3.95 -10.42 -12.79
CA ALA A 64 4.10 -10.12 -11.37
C ALA A 64 3.50 -11.25 -10.54
N GLU A 65 4.31 -11.90 -9.69
CA GLU A 65 3.87 -12.98 -8.82
C GLU A 65 3.16 -12.45 -7.59
N PHE A 66 1.93 -12.91 -7.35
CA PHE A 66 1.14 -12.61 -6.16
C PHE A 66 1.55 -13.50 -4.99
N LYS A 67 1.88 -12.90 -3.84
CA LYS A 67 2.48 -13.59 -2.69
C LYS A 67 1.84 -13.21 -1.36
N SER A 68 1.80 -14.18 -0.46
CA SER A 68 1.60 -14.03 0.98
C SER A 68 0.47 -13.08 1.40
N PRO A 69 -0.76 -13.19 0.85
CA PRO A 69 -1.86 -12.33 1.27
C PRO A 69 -2.14 -12.49 2.77
N SER A 70 -2.29 -11.36 3.49
CA SER A 70 -2.50 -11.34 4.94
C SER A 70 -3.77 -12.09 5.36
N TRP A 71 -4.81 -12.06 4.51
CA TRP A 71 -6.09 -12.72 4.76
C TRP A 71 -6.06 -14.25 4.67
N GLN A 72 -4.97 -14.83 4.14
CA GLN A 72 -4.76 -16.29 4.08
C GLN A 72 -3.73 -16.78 5.11
N GLN A 73 -3.35 -15.94 6.08
CA GLN A 73 -2.34 -16.26 7.10
C GLN A 73 -2.95 -16.84 8.40
N GLY A 74 -4.00 -17.66 8.28
CA GLY A 74 -4.55 -18.42 9.40
C GLY A 74 -5.13 -17.57 10.54
N GLY A 75 -5.62 -16.36 10.27
CA GLY A 75 -6.20 -15.46 11.27
C GLY A 75 -5.16 -14.71 12.11
N ARG A 76 -3.90 -14.68 11.67
CA ARG A 76 -2.83 -13.93 12.34
C ARG A 76 -3.09 -12.42 12.38
N TYR A 77 -3.72 -11.88 11.33
CA TYR A 77 -4.03 -10.48 11.19
C TYR A 77 -5.53 -10.22 11.26
N HIS A 78 -5.90 -9.05 11.75
CA HIS A 78 -7.28 -8.59 11.72
C HIS A 78 -7.80 -8.54 10.27
N SER A 79 -9.08 -8.78 10.08
CA SER A 79 -9.70 -8.81 8.74
C SER A 79 -9.55 -7.52 7.94
N GLU A 80 -9.29 -6.38 8.60
CA GLU A 80 -9.04 -5.09 7.95
C GLU A 80 -7.56 -4.81 7.66
N THR A 81 -6.66 -5.71 8.05
CA THR A 81 -5.24 -5.64 7.69
C THR A 81 -5.00 -6.36 6.38
N TYR A 82 -5.71 -5.94 5.33
CA TYR A 82 -5.51 -6.49 4.00
C TYR A 82 -4.18 -6.00 3.43
N ALA A 83 -3.26 -6.93 3.23
CA ALA A 83 -1.97 -6.67 2.62
C ALA A 83 -1.52 -7.85 1.76
N CYS A 84 -0.77 -7.59 0.70
CA CYS A 84 -0.15 -8.62 -0.13
C CYS A 84 1.17 -8.12 -0.72
N VAL A 85 1.96 -9.06 -1.24
CA VAL A 85 3.20 -8.79 -1.96
C VAL A 85 3.00 -9.14 -3.43
N PHE A 86 3.55 -8.30 -4.31
CA PHE A 86 3.80 -8.63 -5.71
C PHE A 86 5.29 -8.53 -6.00
N GLU A 87 5.86 -9.56 -6.62
CA GLU A 87 7.24 -9.54 -7.10
C GLU A 87 7.26 -9.53 -8.63
N LEU A 88 7.93 -8.53 -9.19
CA LEU A 88 8.16 -8.44 -10.64
C LEU A 88 9.30 -9.36 -11.08
N PRO A 89 9.36 -9.74 -12.37
CA PRO A 89 10.45 -10.59 -12.89
C PRO A 89 11.84 -9.99 -12.74
N ASN A 90 11.97 -8.67 -12.58
CA ASN A 90 13.25 -8.00 -12.33
C ASN A 90 13.66 -8.00 -10.84
N GLY A 91 12.85 -8.59 -9.96
CA GLY A 91 13.10 -8.67 -8.52
C GLY A 91 12.53 -7.49 -7.70
N ASP A 92 11.85 -6.52 -8.32
CA ASP A 92 11.20 -5.45 -7.59
C ASP A 92 10.00 -5.99 -6.81
N ASN A 93 9.89 -5.63 -5.52
CA ASN A 93 8.85 -6.06 -4.62
C ASN A 93 7.91 -4.91 -4.28
N TYR A 94 6.62 -5.13 -4.40
CA TYR A 94 5.56 -4.18 -4.04
C TYR A 94 4.70 -4.77 -2.94
N ILE A 95 4.60 -4.04 -1.83
CA ILE A 95 3.73 -4.41 -0.71
C ILE A 95 2.55 -3.45 -0.71
N ALA A 96 1.36 -3.97 -1.00
CA ALA A 96 0.14 -3.20 -1.10
C ALA A 96 -0.75 -3.40 0.13
N TYR A 97 -1.20 -2.29 0.72
CA TYR A 97 -2.10 -2.23 1.87
C TYR A 97 -3.44 -1.67 1.45
N ARG A 98 -4.50 -2.47 1.58
CA ARG A 98 -5.85 -2.02 1.28
C ARG A 98 -6.34 -0.97 2.28
N GLY A 99 -7.14 -0.03 1.78
CA GLY A 99 -7.89 0.93 2.60
C GLY A 99 -9.02 0.31 3.40
N THR A 100 -9.84 1.16 3.97
CA THR A 100 -10.97 0.78 4.84
C THR A 100 -12.15 0.29 4.03
N ASP A 101 -12.78 -0.80 4.50
CA ASP A 101 -14.19 -1.08 4.24
C ASP A 101 -15.07 -0.35 5.25
N ASP A 102 -16.40 -0.42 5.11
CA ASP A 102 -17.41 0.30 5.91
C ASP A 102 -17.26 0.18 7.45
N GLY A 103 -16.46 -0.78 7.96
CA GLY A 103 -16.20 -1.00 9.40
C GLY A 103 -15.00 -0.23 9.99
N GLY A 104 -14.11 0.31 9.20
CA GLY A 104 -12.84 0.92 9.67
C GLY A 104 -12.92 2.35 10.23
N TRP A 105 -14.12 2.90 10.41
CA TRP A 105 -14.31 4.26 10.93
C TRP A 105 -13.78 4.47 12.36
N ILE A 106 -13.80 3.41 13.20
CA ILE A 106 -13.29 3.48 14.58
C ILE A 106 -11.78 3.66 14.57
N ASP A 107 -11.06 2.88 13.74
CA ASP A 107 -9.61 3.00 13.60
C ASP A 107 -9.20 4.35 13.00
N ASN A 108 -10.02 4.91 12.09
CA ASN A 108 -9.82 6.26 11.56
C ASN A 108 -9.91 7.32 12.66
N GLY A 109 -10.90 7.22 13.57
CA GLY A 109 -11.04 8.12 14.72
C GLY A 109 -9.87 7.99 15.70
N GLN A 110 -9.39 6.76 15.97
CA GLN A 110 -8.23 6.52 16.83
C GLN A 110 -6.94 7.06 16.20
N GLY A 111 -6.76 6.94 14.89
CA GLY A 111 -5.60 7.46 14.17
C GLY A 111 -5.43 8.98 14.26
N MET A 112 -6.48 9.71 14.64
CA MET A 112 -6.44 11.16 14.86
C MET A 112 -6.01 11.58 16.28
N THR A 113 -5.99 10.64 17.23
CA THR A 113 -5.78 10.92 18.66
C THR A 113 -4.81 9.99 19.37
N GLN A 114 -4.21 9.02 18.66
CA GLN A 114 -3.31 8.03 19.24
C GLN A 114 -1.96 8.02 18.52
N GLU A 115 -0.91 7.62 19.24
CA GLU A 115 0.43 7.38 18.69
C GLU A 115 0.42 6.34 17.57
N SER A 116 -0.34 5.26 17.74
CA SER A 116 -0.53 4.24 16.70
C SER A 116 -1.86 3.51 16.87
N THR A 117 -2.42 3.04 15.76
CA THR A 117 -3.60 2.18 15.76
C THR A 117 -3.22 0.70 15.67
N LEU A 118 -4.19 -0.19 15.97
CA LEU A 118 -4.00 -1.63 15.80
C LEU A 118 -3.60 -1.97 14.35
N LEU A 119 -4.31 -1.41 13.37
CA LEU A 119 -4.10 -1.73 11.96
C LEU A 119 -2.75 -1.22 11.44
N GLN A 120 -2.25 -0.10 11.97
CA GLN A 120 -0.90 0.39 11.66
C GLN A 120 0.18 -0.56 12.19
N ARG A 121 0.03 -1.03 13.43
CA ARG A 121 0.99 -1.99 14.03
C ARG A 121 0.97 -3.33 13.29
N GLU A 122 -0.22 -3.86 12.97
CA GLU A 122 -0.34 -5.10 12.18
C GLU A 122 0.23 -4.96 10.76
N ALA A 123 0.08 -3.80 10.12
CA ALA A 123 0.71 -3.52 8.83
C ALA A 123 2.25 -3.55 8.94
N SER A 124 2.79 -2.99 10.02
CA SER A 124 4.23 -3.04 10.32
C SER A 124 4.70 -4.47 10.58
N ASP A 125 3.98 -5.23 11.41
CA ASP A 125 4.30 -6.64 11.70
C ASP A 125 4.24 -7.51 10.43
N TYR A 126 3.28 -7.24 9.54
CA TYR A 126 3.20 -7.92 8.25
C TYR A 126 4.44 -7.63 7.39
N PHE A 127 4.86 -6.37 7.28
CA PHE A 127 6.07 -6.01 6.54
C PHE A 127 7.31 -6.70 7.11
N ASP A 128 7.49 -6.66 8.43
CA ASP A 128 8.60 -7.30 9.13
C ASP A 128 8.63 -8.80 8.85
N GLN A 129 7.47 -9.47 8.90
CA GLN A 129 7.36 -10.88 8.56
C GLN A 129 7.75 -11.15 7.10
N MET A 130 7.33 -10.32 6.15
CA MET A 130 7.69 -10.50 4.73
C MET A 130 9.18 -10.29 4.51
N ALA A 131 9.78 -9.28 5.13
CA ALA A 131 11.21 -9.02 5.07
C ALA A 131 12.03 -10.24 5.56
N GLU A 132 11.62 -10.82 6.68
CA GLU A 132 12.26 -12.04 7.23
C GLU A 132 12.01 -13.27 6.34
N GLN A 133 10.77 -13.49 5.90
CA GLN A 133 10.37 -14.65 5.11
C GLN A 133 11.09 -14.71 3.76
N TYR A 134 11.25 -13.57 3.09
CA TYR A 134 11.90 -13.48 1.78
C TYR A 134 13.38 -13.13 1.88
N GLY A 135 13.88 -12.84 3.09
CA GLY A 135 15.28 -12.51 3.33
C GLY A 135 15.70 -11.20 2.65
N TRP A 136 14.80 -10.20 2.59
CA TRP A 136 15.08 -8.92 1.95
C TRP A 136 16.23 -8.19 2.62
N THR A 137 17.04 -7.53 1.81
CA THR A 137 18.21 -6.76 2.20
C THR A 137 18.17 -5.37 1.53
N GLU A 138 19.09 -4.50 1.86
CA GLU A 138 19.23 -3.17 1.24
C GLU A 138 19.61 -3.20 -0.27
N SER A 139 19.87 -4.39 -0.83
CA SER A 139 20.09 -4.58 -2.26
C SER A 139 18.83 -4.94 -3.03
N ASP A 140 17.73 -5.22 -2.35
CA ASP A 140 16.44 -5.47 -2.96
C ASP A 140 15.67 -4.16 -3.13
N ASN A 141 14.88 -4.05 -4.19
CA ASN A 141 14.01 -2.88 -4.39
C ASN A 141 12.65 -3.16 -3.76
N ILE A 142 12.30 -2.38 -2.75
CA ILE A 142 11.08 -2.56 -1.93
C ILE A 142 10.22 -1.30 -1.97
N TYR A 143 9.02 -1.44 -2.50
CA TYR A 143 8.04 -0.37 -2.61
C TYR A 143 6.81 -0.69 -1.76
N VAL A 144 6.34 0.26 -0.95
CA VAL A 144 5.11 0.11 -0.17
C VAL A 144 4.05 1.07 -0.71
N THR A 145 2.80 0.60 -0.76
CA THR A 145 1.71 1.38 -1.37
C THR A 145 0.38 1.13 -0.68
N GLY A 146 -0.55 2.06 -0.85
CA GLY A 146 -1.92 1.93 -0.39
C GLY A 146 -2.76 3.17 -0.64
N HIS A 147 -4.08 2.98 -0.69
CA HIS A 147 -5.06 4.03 -0.85
C HIS A 147 -5.79 4.29 0.47
N SER A 148 -6.15 5.54 0.76
CA SER A 148 -6.90 5.93 1.95
C SER A 148 -6.21 5.45 3.24
N LYS A 149 -6.86 4.65 4.06
CA LYS A 149 -6.26 4.02 5.25
C LYS A 149 -5.07 3.12 4.90
N GLY A 150 -5.07 2.48 3.72
CA GLY A 150 -3.91 1.74 3.21
C GLY A 150 -2.70 2.63 2.97
N GLY A 151 -2.92 3.85 2.46
CA GLY A 151 -1.87 4.85 2.32
C GLY A 151 -1.29 5.29 3.68
N ASN A 152 -2.11 5.45 4.69
CA ASN A 152 -1.67 5.70 6.06
C ASN A 152 -0.85 4.53 6.63
N LYS A 153 -1.30 3.26 6.41
CA LYS A 153 -0.53 2.06 6.79
C LYS A 153 0.84 2.02 6.11
N ALA A 154 0.91 2.29 4.80
CA ALA A 154 2.16 2.31 4.04
C ALA A 154 3.15 3.37 4.57
N GLN A 155 2.67 4.57 4.88
CA GLN A 155 3.48 5.62 5.51
C GLN A 155 3.98 5.19 6.90
N TYR A 156 3.10 4.59 7.73
CA TYR A 156 3.46 4.09 9.06
C TYR A 156 4.54 3.01 8.99
N VAL A 157 4.42 2.06 8.08
CA VAL A 157 5.41 0.99 7.83
C VAL A 157 6.77 1.58 7.48
N THR A 158 6.81 2.56 6.60
CA THR A 158 8.04 3.25 6.17
C THR A 158 8.78 3.93 7.33
N LEU A 159 8.05 4.31 8.39
CA LEU A 159 8.62 4.94 9.59
C LEU A 159 8.88 3.94 10.72
N MET A 160 7.93 3.04 10.99
CA MET A 160 7.90 2.35 12.28
C MET A 160 8.21 0.85 12.22
N SER A 161 8.21 0.22 11.03
CA SER A 161 8.67 -1.17 10.87
C SER A 161 10.09 -1.35 11.41
N ASN A 162 10.40 -2.52 11.94
CA ASN A 162 11.77 -2.89 12.35
C ASN A 162 12.72 -2.95 11.13
N HIS A 163 12.15 -3.18 9.94
CA HIS A 163 12.86 -3.24 8.66
C HIS A 163 12.58 -2.01 7.77
N ALA A 164 12.17 -0.88 8.35
CA ALA A 164 11.84 0.35 7.61
C ALA A 164 12.98 0.87 6.72
N ASN A 165 14.24 0.56 7.08
CA ASN A 165 15.41 0.89 6.26
C ASN A 165 15.40 0.22 4.88
N LEU A 166 14.68 -0.91 4.71
CA LEU A 166 14.57 -1.64 3.45
C LEU A 166 13.59 -0.97 2.47
N VAL A 167 12.72 -0.07 2.92
CA VAL A 167 11.77 0.61 2.04
C VAL A 167 12.51 1.64 1.19
N ASP A 168 12.41 1.52 -0.14
CA ASP A 168 12.95 2.50 -1.09
C ASP A 168 11.99 3.65 -1.31
N GLU A 169 10.72 3.36 -1.60
CA GLU A 169 9.69 4.37 -1.83
C GLU A 169 8.35 3.94 -1.20
N CYS A 170 7.61 4.93 -0.71
CA CYS A 170 6.24 4.79 -0.24
C CYS A 170 5.32 5.61 -1.14
N HIS A 171 4.32 4.97 -1.76
CA HIS A 171 3.33 5.60 -2.62
C HIS A 171 1.97 5.59 -1.92
N SER A 172 1.50 6.75 -1.49
CA SER A 172 0.26 6.93 -0.74
C SER A 172 -0.79 7.65 -1.60
N PHE A 173 -1.87 6.94 -1.93
CA PHE A 173 -2.98 7.47 -2.73
C PHE A 173 -4.10 7.91 -1.80
N ASP A 174 -4.42 9.20 -1.78
CA ASP A 174 -5.43 9.81 -0.88
C ASP A 174 -5.27 9.37 0.59
N GLY A 175 -4.02 9.17 1.02
CA GLY A 175 -3.71 8.63 2.35
C GLY A 175 -4.00 9.64 3.47
N GLN A 176 -4.56 9.13 4.57
CA GLN A 176 -4.76 9.91 5.78
C GLN A 176 -3.42 10.32 6.41
N GLY A 177 -3.43 11.47 7.10
CA GLY A 177 -2.32 11.92 7.94
C GLY A 177 -2.29 11.23 9.31
N PHE A 178 -1.54 11.83 10.24
CA PHE A 178 -1.27 11.29 11.58
C PHE A 178 -1.65 12.28 12.67
N SER A 179 -1.79 11.78 13.90
CA SER A 179 -1.91 12.61 15.11
C SER A 179 -0.57 13.30 15.43
N ASP A 180 -0.64 14.34 16.27
CA ASP A 180 0.57 15.01 16.78
C ASP A 180 1.42 14.04 17.61
N GLU A 181 0.77 13.16 18.38
CA GLU A 181 1.44 12.13 19.20
C GLU A 181 2.21 11.13 18.32
N ALA A 182 1.61 10.69 17.21
CA ALA A 182 2.30 9.80 16.26
C ALA A 182 3.51 10.49 15.64
N ILE A 183 3.37 11.74 15.20
CA ILE A 183 4.48 12.51 14.62
C ILE A 183 5.60 12.71 15.65
N GLN A 184 5.25 12.96 16.90
CA GLN A 184 6.24 13.09 17.96
C GLN A 184 7.03 11.79 18.14
N SER A 185 6.36 10.62 18.15
CA SER A 185 7.04 9.33 18.28
C SER A 185 7.94 9.03 17.08
N PHE A 186 7.58 9.44 15.86
CA PHE A 186 8.44 9.32 14.68
C PHE A 186 9.73 10.14 14.83
N LYS A 187 9.61 11.37 15.33
CA LYS A 187 10.75 12.24 15.60
C LYS A 187 11.64 11.73 16.73
N GLU A 188 11.05 11.11 17.75
CA GLU A 188 11.81 10.47 18.82
C GLU A 188 12.63 9.27 18.34
N LYS A 189 12.07 8.47 17.40
CA LYS A 189 12.78 7.33 16.81
C LYS A 189 13.99 7.76 15.98
N TYR A 190 13.87 8.80 15.16
CA TYR A 190 14.86 9.17 14.15
C TYR A 190 15.70 10.41 14.50
N GLY A 191 15.26 11.23 15.44
CA GLY A 191 15.69 12.63 15.54
C GLY A 191 15.11 13.47 14.39
N GLU A 192 15.18 14.80 14.48
CA GLU A 192 14.58 15.69 13.47
C GLU A 192 15.17 15.46 12.07
N GLU A 193 16.51 15.38 11.96
CA GLU A 193 17.19 15.21 10.67
C GLU A 193 16.89 13.84 10.05
N GLY A 194 16.98 12.76 10.84
CA GLY A 194 16.69 11.41 10.35
C GLY A 194 15.22 11.24 9.94
N TYR A 195 14.30 11.87 10.68
CA TYR A 195 12.89 11.91 10.31
C TYR A 195 12.70 12.56 8.93
N GLN A 196 13.31 13.73 8.69
CA GLN A 196 13.22 14.41 7.40
C GLN A 196 13.80 13.56 6.25
N GLU A 197 14.87 12.81 6.50
CA GLU A 197 15.44 11.90 5.47
C GLU A 197 14.48 10.77 5.12
N VAL A 198 13.79 10.16 6.09
CA VAL A 198 12.78 9.12 5.82
C VAL A 198 11.61 9.68 5.01
N LEU A 199 11.15 10.90 5.31
CA LEU A 199 10.04 11.51 4.58
C LEU A 199 10.32 11.72 3.08
N LYS A 200 11.57 11.85 2.68
CA LYS A 200 11.96 12.00 1.25
C LYS A 200 11.61 10.78 0.40
N LYS A 201 11.41 9.61 1.03
CA LYS A 201 10.99 8.38 0.36
C LYS A 201 9.48 8.30 0.10
N MET A 202 8.70 9.27 0.62
CA MET A 202 7.25 9.25 0.57
C MET A 202 6.70 10.14 -0.53
N TYR A 203 5.77 9.58 -1.31
CA TYR A 203 5.07 10.25 -2.40
C TYR A 203 3.57 10.18 -2.17
N GLY A 204 2.89 11.31 -2.29
CA GLY A 204 1.43 11.43 -2.14
C GLY A 204 0.77 11.74 -3.47
N TYR A 205 -0.37 11.09 -3.71
CA TYR A 205 -1.20 11.31 -4.90
C TYR A 205 -2.62 11.55 -4.42
N ASN A 206 -3.05 12.80 -4.46
CA ASN A 206 -4.31 13.23 -3.83
C ASN A 206 -5.31 13.68 -4.89
N GLY A 207 -6.53 13.18 -4.81
CA GLY A 207 -7.66 13.71 -5.59
C GLY A 207 -7.97 15.13 -5.15
N ALA A 208 -8.15 16.05 -6.10
CA ALA A 208 -8.41 17.46 -5.79
C ALA A 208 -9.72 17.69 -4.98
N ASN A 209 -10.64 16.72 -5.01
CA ASN A 209 -11.94 16.74 -4.33
C ASN A 209 -12.08 15.65 -3.25
N ASP A 210 -10.99 15.02 -2.83
CA ASP A 210 -11.07 13.99 -1.80
C ASP A 210 -11.20 14.60 -0.39
N TYR A 211 -12.06 13.98 0.44
CA TYR A 211 -12.28 14.38 1.83
C TYR A 211 -11.42 13.58 2.82
N VAL A 212 -10.73 12.53 2.38
CA VAL A 212 -9.95 11.63 3.25
C VAL A 212 -8.56 12.19 3.52
N ASN A 213 -7.91 12.72 2.51
CA ASN A 213 -6.56 13.26 2.65
C ASN A 213 -6.41 14.43 3.63
N PRO A 214 -7.45 15.24 3.95
CA PRO A 214 -7.36 16.25 5.00
C PRO A 214 -7.45 15.71 6.44
N LEU A 215 -7.72 14.40 6.63
CA LEU A 215 -7.82 13.82 7.97
C LEU A 215 -6.42 13.62 8.58
N GLY A 216 -6.19 14.22 9.75
CA GLY A 216 -4.89 14.20 10.42
C GLY A 216 -3.88 15.17 9.82
N ASN A 217 -2.65 15.11 10.32
CA ASN A 217 -1.54 15.94 9.84
C ASN A 217 -0.76 15.21 8.74
N THR A 218 -0.66 15.85 7.58
CA THR A 218 0.13 15.33 6.45
C THR A 218 1.61 15.41 6.77
N ILE A 219 2.32 14.30 6.60
CA ILE A 219 3.77 14.20 6.80
C ILE A 219 4.56 14.16 5.49
N ILE A 220 3.91 13.84 4.38
CA ILE A 220 4.58 13.77 3.06
C ILE A 220 5.03 15.18 2.65
N PRO A 221 6.32 15.36 2.23
CA PRO A 221 6.81 16.64 1.76
C PRO A 221 5.96 17.20 0.61
N LYS A 222 5.68 18.49 0.63
CA LYS A 222 4.80 19.15 -0.36
C LYS A 222 5.29 18.96 -1.79
N GLU A 223 6.60 18.96 -2.00
CA GLU A 223 7.25 18.71 -3.29
C GLU A 223 7.02 17.29 -3.84
N ASN A 224 6.68 16.34 -2.96
CA ASN A 224 6.39 14.95 -3.30
C ASN A 224 4.87 14.67 -3.40
N ILE A 225 4.02 15.68 -3.27
CA ILE A 225 2.57 15.54 -3.41
C ILE A 225 2.15 15.98 -4.80
N LYS A 226 1.45 15.09 -5.51
CA LYS A 226 0.77 15.38 -6.78
C LYS A 226 -0.73 15.43 -6.55
N TYR A 227 -1.39 16.47 -7.07
CA TYR A 227 -2.84 16.58 -7.09
C TYR A 227 -3.35 16.12 -8.45
N ILE A 228 -4.34 15.22 -8.43
CA ILE A 228 -4.94 14.65 -9.63
C ILE A 228 -6.37 15.20 -9.74
N ASP A 229 -6.71 15.79 -10.89
CA ASP A 229 -8.07 16.21 -11.18
C ASP A 229 -8.97 14.96 -11.25
N THR A 230 -9.79 14.78 -10.23
CA THR A 230 -10.82 13.75 -10.22
C THR A 230 -12.07 14.30 -10.88
N VAL A 231 -12.65 13.54 -11.85
CA VAL A 231 -13.93 13.90 -12.43
C VAL A 231 -14.97 13.91 -11.30
N PRO A 232 -15.76 14.98 -11.12
CA PRO A 232 -16.85 14.97 -10.13
C PRO A 232 -17.81 13.83 -10.45
N ASN A 233 -18.09 12.97 -9.48
CA ASN A 233 -19.15 11.96 -9.57
C ASN A 233 -20.52 12.62 -9.57
#